data_43abd9640c508afa33b79da746791d4c
#
_entry.id   43abd9640c508afa33b79da746791d4c
#
_cell.length_a   1.000
_cell.length_b   1.000
_cell.length_c   1.000
_cell.angle_alpha   90.00
_cell.angle_beta   90.00
_cell.angle_gamma   90.00
#
_symmetry.space_group_name_H-M   'P 1'
#
loop_
_entity.id
_entity.type
_entity.pdbx_description
1 polymer ?
#
loop_
_entity_poly.entity_id
_entity_poly.type
_entity_poly.pdbx_seq_one_letter_code
_entity_poly.pdbx_strand_id
1 'polypeptide(L)'
;MKKMLSLLVCGMLVVGMVGCDSTEDIAEDAYNDAKDKVEDTAEPVEEPKDEVVEPELVEEKERANKEALASDLESTIANSMGANYEVAAVIDDDGNCNIAIADTTTIYSGYDKETIKSLSKQYGLESGAIGIQENAETVFVNAGYTDMNVVLMITGADYVPFMVVMHGIATYY
;
A
#
# COMPACT_ATOMS: atom_id res chain seq x y z
N MET A 1 -17.20 -14.56 -25.83
CA MET A 1 -16.91 -13.91 -24.56
C MET A 1 -15.38 -13.71 -24.40
N LYS A 2 -14.70 -13.09 -25.39
CA LYS A 2 -13.20 -13.00 -25.43
C LYS A 2 -12.67 -11.56 -25.44
N LYS A 3 -13.45 -10.56 -25.04
CA LYS A 3 -13.05 -9.14 -25.19
C LYS A 3 -13.20 -8.26 -23.94
N MET A 4 -13.48 -8.80 -22.75
CA MET A 4 -13.70 -7.97 -21.55
C MET A 4 -12.53 -7.95 -20.54
N LEU A 5 -11.53 -8.84 -20.65
CA LEU A 5 -10.45 -8.89 -19.66
C LEU A 5 -9.28 -7.94 -19.94
N SER A 6 -9.21 -7.39 -21.16
CA SER A 6 -8.07 -6.54 -21.56
C SER A 6 -8.22 -5.05 -21.21
N LEU A 7 -9.35 -4.64 -20.65
CA LEU A 7 -9.65 -3.21 -20.40
C LEU A 7 -9.44 -2.77 -18.95
N LEU A 8 -9.17 -3.72 -18.04
CA LEU A 8 -9.08 -3.45 -16.60
C LEU A 8 -7.67 -3.04 -16.13
N VAL A 9 -6.64 -3.30 -16.94
CA VAL A 9 -5.24 -2.99 -16.55
C VAL A 9 -4.82 -1.56 -16.90
N CYS A 10 -5.55 -0.85 -17.79
CA CYS A 10 -5.14 0.50 -18.21
C CYS A 10 -5.77 1.66 -17.41
N GLY A 11 -6.63 1.39 -16.42
CA GLY A 11 -7.41 2.43 -15.71
C GLY A 11 -6.73 3.06 -14.48
N MET A 12 -5.64 2.52 -13.96
CA MET A 12 -5.08 2.94 -12.65
C MET A 12 -3.92 3.95 -12.72
N LEU A 13 -3.63 4.56 -13.88
CA LEU A 13 -2.43 5.40 -14.04
C LEU A 13 -2.69 6.91 -14.11
N VAL A 14 -3.85 7.42 -13.69
CA VAL A 14 -4.09 8.88 -13.68
C VAL A 14 -4.77 9.33 -12.39
N VAL A 15 -4.05 9.34 -11.28
CA VAL A 15 -4.34 10.29 -10.18
C VAL A 15 -3.02 10.66 -9.53
N GLY A 16 -2.52 11.88 -9.81
CA GLY A 16 -1.40 12.37 -9.03
C GLY A 16 -0.49 13.35 -9.73
N MET A 17 -1.03 14.34 -10.45
CA MET A 17 -0.29 15.59 -10.70
C MET A 17 -1.26 16.75 -10.64
N VAL A 18 -1.52 17.26 -9.44
CA VAL A 18 -2.01 18.64 -9.28
C VAL A 18 -0.82 19.47 -8.86
N GLY A 19 -0.44 20.35 -9.76
CA GLY A 19 0.74 21.17 -9.73
C GLY A 19 0.77 22.15 -8.55
N CYS A 20 1.96 22.35 -8.05
CA CYS A 20 2.35 23.59 -7.41
C CYS A 20 2.57 24.64 -8.50
N ASP A 21 1.65 25.58 -8.59
CA ASP A 21 1.88 26.82 -9.32
C ASP A 21 2.53 27.83 -8.39
N SER A 22 3.54 28.47 -8.92
CA SER A 22 4.44 29.44 -8.33
C SER A 22 3.73 30.62 -7.66
N THR A 23 4.11 30.90 -6.41
CA THR A 23 4.03 32.24 -5.80
C THR A 23 5.41 32.66 -5.29
N GLU A 24 6.32 32.98 -6.18
CA GLU A 24 7.37 33.95 -5.94
C GLU A 24 6.69 35.29 -6.15
N ASP A 25 6.51 36.06 -5.07
CA ASP A 25 6.40 37.56 -5.05
C ASP A 25 5.68 38.13 -3.81
N ILE A 26 5.76 37.52 -2.62
CA ILE A 26 5.28 38.16 -1.36
C ILE A 26 6.27 37.94 -0.19
N ALA A 27 7.55 38.11 -0.40
CA ALA A 27 8.53 37.92 0.68
C ALA A 27 9.45 39.12 0.96
N GLU A 28 9.28 40.26 0.33
CA GLU A 28 10.18 41.41 0.56
C GLU A 28 9.63 42.51 1.48
N ASP A 29 8.33 42.58 1.74
CA ASP A 29 7.76 43.67 2.56
C ASP A 29 7.57 43.36 4.07
N ALA A 30 7.79 42.09 4.48
CA ALA A 30 7.61 41.71 5.90
C ALA A 30 8.91 41.79 6.75
N TYR A 31 10.06 42.08 6.15
CA TYR A 31 11.35 42.03 6.87
C TYR A 31 11.76 43.35 7.55
N ASN A 32 11.14 44.44 7.22
CA ASN A 32 11.56 45.77 7.72
C ASN A 32 10.74 46.33 8.90
N ASP A 33 9.65 45.67 9.32
CA ASP A 33 8.81 46.21 10.42
C ASP A 33 9.03 45.50 11.79
N ALA A 34 9.97 44.55 11.88
CA ALA A 34 10.23 43.78 13.09
C ALA A 34 11.46 44.23 13.89
N LYS A 35 12.10 45.37 13.59
CA LYS A 35 13.39 45.71 14.17
C LYS A 35 13.33 46.71 15.33
N ASP A 36 12.18 47.22 15.70
CA ASP A 36 12.08 48.32 16.71
C ASP A 36 11.25 48.01 17.97
N LYS A 37 11.06 46.73 18.33
CA LYS A 37 10.44 46.41 19.63
C LYS A 37 11.06 45.16 20.27
N VAL A 38 12.31 45.25 20.70
CA VAL A 38 12.86 44.34 21.69
C VAL A 38 13.63 45.12 22.73
N GLU A 39 12.95 45.67 23.69
CA GLU A 39 13.50 45.96 25.00
C GLU A 39 12.58 45.38 26.08
N ASP A 40 13.21 44.48 26.84
CA ASP A 40 12.94 44.16 28.23
C ASP A 40 11.64 43.38 28.59
N THR A 41 11.72 42.06 28.54
CA THR A 41 11.15 41.19 29.60
C THR A 41 11.80 39.84 29.53
N ALA A 42 12.83 39.58 30.33
CA ALA A 42 13.40 38.26 30.55
C ALA A 42 12.47 37.48 31.51
N GLU A 43 11.50 36.74 30.95
CA GLU A 43 10.90 35.60 31.65
C GLU A 43 11.74 34.36 31.40
N PRO A 44 11.94 33.47 32.39
CA PRO A 44 12.73 32.25 32.20
C PRO A 44 12.02 31.37 31.20
N VAL A 45 12.68 31.13 30.06
CA VAL A 45 12.30 30.11 29.09
C VAL A 45 12.37 28.75 29.81
N GLU A 46 11.21 28.21 30.16
CA GLU A 46 11.13 26.80 30.54
C GLU A 46 11.62 25.97 29.32
N GLU A 47 12.72 25.25 29.52
CA GLU A 47 13.20 24.26 28.56
C GLU A 47 12.04 23.33 28.21
N PRO A 48 11.79 23.05 26.90
CA PRO A 48 10.80 22.05 26.53
C PRO A 48 11.18 20.74 27.21
N LYS A 49 10.35 20.28 28.14
CA LYS A 49 10.47 18.93 28.67
C LYS A 49 10.36 18.00 27.45
N ASP A 50 11.48 17.34 27.12
CA ASP A 50 11.47 16.20 26.23
C ASP A 50 10.45 15.21 26.80
N GLU A 51 9.28 15.17 26.20
CA GLU A 51 8.24 14.21 26.49
C GLU A 51 8.80 12.85 26.03
N VAL A 52 9.36 12.10 26.96
CA VAL A 52 9.82 10.73 26.69
C VAL A 52 8.57 9.93 26.37
N VAL A 53 8.23 9.88 25.08
CA VAL A 53 7.16 9.01 24.58
C VAL A 53 7.62 7.57 24.84
N GLU A 54 6.85 6.82 25.63
CA GLU A 54 7.17 5.43 25.92
C GLU A 54 7.26 4.64 24.59
N PRO A 55 8.33 3.84 24.39
CA PRO A 55 8.54 3.12 23.12
C PRO A 55 7.34 2.25 22.72
N GLU A 56 6.63 1.66 23.67
CA GLU A 56 5.45 0.81 23.46
C GLU A 56 4.30 1.57 22.78
N LEU A 57 4.09 2.85 23.11
CA LEU A 57 3.09 3.72 22.49
C LEU A 57 3.44 4.06 21.04
N VAL A 58 4.72 4.13 20.70
CA VAL A 58 5.18 4.40 19.33
C VAL A 58 4.94 3.17 18.45
N GLU A 59 5.27 1.97 18.93
CA GLU A 59 5.07 0.72 18.19
C GLU A 59 3.58 0.42 17.96
N GLU A 60 2.73 0.64 18.95
CA GLU A 60 1.27 0.46 18.83
C GLU A 60 0.68 1.42 17.77
N LYS A 61 1.10 2.67 17.78
CA LYS A 61 0.66 3.66 16.79
C LYS A 61 1.14 3.34 15.38
N GLU A 62 2.38 2.86 15.25
CA GLU A 62 2.93 2.43 13.95
C GLU A 62 2.15 1.25 13.39
N ARG A 63 1.87 0.23 14.23
CA ARG A 63 1.05 -0.92 13.85
C ARG A 63 -0.34 -0.50 13.39
N ALA A 64 -1.03 0.35 14.15
CA ALA A 64 -2.34 0.86 13.79
C ALA A 64 -2.34 1.61 12.44
N ASN A 65 -1.29 2.36 12.12
CA ASN A 65 -1.15 3.02 10.84
C ASN A 65 -0.96 2.00 9.69
N LYS A 66 -0.16 0.96 9.88
CA LYS A 66 0.02 -0.12 8.89
C LYS A 66 -1.29 -0.87 8.64
N GLU A 67 -2.05 -1.18 9.69
CA GLU A 67 -3.35 -1.84 9.61
C GLU A 67 -4.38 -0.97 8.84
N ALA A 68 -4.38 0.34 9.04
CA ALA A 68 -5.22 1.26 8.28
C ALA A 68 -4.86 1.25 6.78
N LEU A 69 -3.57 1.29 6.43
CA LEU A 69 -3.11 1.19 5.03
C LEU A 69 -3.48 -0.16 4.41
N ALA A 70 -3.37 -1.27 5.15
CA ALA A 70 -3.76 -2.59 4.68
C ALA A 70 -5.27 -2.64 4.39
N SER A 71 -6.11 -2.07 5.25
CA SER A 71 -7.56 -1.99 5.05
C SER A 71 -7.94 -1.14 3.83
N ASP A 72 -7.24 -0.04 3.58
CA ASP A 72 -7.45 0.79 2.38
C ASP A 72 -7.03 0.06 1.11
N LEU A 73 -5.94 -0.70 1.15
CA LEU A 73 -5.50 -1.57 0.05
C LEU A 73 -6.51 -2.67 -0.24
N GLU A 74 -7.00 -3.37 0.79
CA GLU A 74 -8.06 -4.37 0.67
C GLU A 74 -9.27 -3.81 -0.08
N SER A 75 -9.78 -2.68 0.39
CA SER A 75 -10.93 -2.00 -0.21
C SER A 75 -10.67 -1.60 -1.67
N THR A 76 -9.48 -1.08 -1.97
CA THR A 76 -9.08 -0.64 -3.31
C THR A 76 -8.99 -1.82 -4.27
N ILE A 77 -8.33 -2.92 -3.84
CA ILE A 77 -8.18 -4.13 -4.65
C ILE A 77 -9.55 -4.78 -4.88
N ALA A 78 -10.36 -4.96 -3.82
CA ALA A 78 -11.68 -5.57 -3.92
C ALA A 78 -12.59 -4.80 -4.89
N ASN A 79 -12.60 -3.47 -4.83
CA ASN A 79 -13.38 -2.63 -5.74
C ASN A 79 -12.92 -2.77 -7.20
N SER A 80 -11.65 -3.06 -7.44
CA SER A 80 -11.11 -3.21 -8.79
C SER A 80 -11.36 -4.58 -9.40
N MET A 81 -11.45 -5.63 -8.58
CA MET A 81 -11.54 -7.02 -9.05
C MET A 81 -12.97 -7.50 -9.34
N GLY A 82 -13.97 -6.91 -8.68
CA GLY A 82 -15.39 -7.27 -8.88
C GLY A 82 -15.86 -8.43 -7.99
N ALA A 83 -17.16 -8.77 -8.09
CA ALA A 83 -17.89 -9.60 -7.14
C ALA A 83 -17.47 -11.08 -7.07
N ASN A 84 -16.66 -11.56 -8.00
CA ASN A 84 -16.19 -12.95 -8.02
C ASN A 84 -14.89 -13.17 -7.24
N TYR A 85 -14.39 -12.12 -6.60
CA TYR A 85 -13.15 -12.17 -5.84
C TYR A 85 -13.39 -11.69 -4.41
N GLU A 86 -12.82 -12.41 -3.47
CA GLU A 86 -12.70 -11.98 -2.08
C GLU A 86 -11.25 -11.54 -1.85
N VAL A 87 -11.10 -10.42 -1.16
CA VAL A 87 -9.80 -9.83 -0.86
C VAL A 87 -9.72 -9.63 0.64
N ALA A 88 -8.58 -9.96 1.23
CA ALA A 88 -8.24 -9.65 2.61
C ALA A 88 -6.80 -9.15 2.67
N ALA A 89 -6.54 -8.12 3.48
CA ALA A 89 -5.19 -7.64 3.74
C ALA A 89 -4.99 -7.46 5.24
N VAL A 90 -3.95 -8.08 5.78
CA VAL A 90 -3.67 -8.07 7.23
C VAL A 90 -2.20 -7.80 7.48
N ILE A 91 -1.91 -7.15 8.60
CA ILE A 91 -0.54 -7.01 9.13
C ILE A 91 -0.29 -8.17 10.07
N ASP A 92 0.77 -8.94 9.82
CA ASP A 92 1.15 -10.05 10.69
C ASP A 92 1.94 -9.57 11.94
N ASP A 93 2.31 -10.52 12.81
CA ASP A 93 3.01 -10.20 14.04
C ASP A 93 4.46 -9.72 13.81
N ASP A 94 5.04 -10.00 12.64
CA ASP A 94 6.35 -9.51 12.23
C ASP A 94 6.25 -8.13 11.54
N GLY A 95 5.04 -7.57 11.39
CA GLY A 95 4.77 -6.27 10.80
C GLY A 95 4.74 -6.27 9.27
N ASN A 96 4.69 -7.43 8.61
CA ASN A 96 4.55 -7.55 7.16
C ASN A 96 3.07 -7.50 6.73
N CYS A 97 2.81 -7.11 5.48
CA CYS A 97 1.46 -7.12 4.91
C CYS A 97 1.21 -8.39 4.11
N ASN A 98 0.23 -9.18 4.53
CA ASN A 98 -0.24 -10.35 3.81
C ASN A 98 -1.56 -10.03 3.12
N ILE A 99 -1.58 -10.10 1.78
CA ILE A 99 -2.76 -9.89 0.95
C ILE A 99 -3.18 -11.24 0.38
N ALA A 100 -4.44 -11.62 0.59
CA ALA A 100 -5.04 -12.81 0.00
C ALA A 100 -6.12 -12.41 -1.00
N ILE A 101 -6.11 -13.01 -2.19
CA ILE A 101 -7.14 -12.85 -3.20
C ILE A 101 -7.67 -14.24 -3.56
N ALA A 102 -8.96 -14.48 -3.32
CA ALA A 102 -9.63 -15.72 -3.65
C ALA A 102 -10.55 -15.54 -4.87
N ASP A 103 -10.35 -16.33 -5.92
CA ASP A 103 -11.35 -16.52 -6.99
C ASP A 103 -12.44 -17.45 -6.47
N THR A 104 -13.61 -16.91 -6.12
CA THR A 104 -14.72 -17.68 -5.53
C THR A 104 -15.45 -18.58 -6.51
N THR A 105 -15.06 -18.54 -7.79
CA THR A 105 -15.74 -19.28 -8.88
C THR A 105 -14.99 -20.50 -9.38
N THR A 106 -13.69 -20.60 -9.11
CA THR A 106 -12.82 -21.61 -9.69
C THR A 106 -12.06 -22.37 -8.60
N ILE A 107 -12.05 -23.71 -8.69
CA ILE A 107 -11.23 -24.59 -7.84
C ILE A 107 -9.97 -24.95 -8.61
N TYR A 108 -8.82 -24.60 -8.07
CA TYR A 108 -7.51 -24.84 -8.70
C TYR A 108 -6.77 -26.07 -8.17
N SER A 109 -7.14 -26.60 -7.02
CA SER A 109 -6.46 -27.73 -6.37
C SER A 109 -6.49 -29.04 -7.18
N GLY A 110 -7.32 -29.13 -8.23
CA GLY A 110 -7.34 -30.23 -9.17
C GLY A 110 -6.35 -30.16 -10.34
N TYR A 111 -5.66 -29.05 -10.49
CA TYR A 111 -4.68 -28.83 -11.56
C TYR A 111 -3.25 -29.04 -11.05
N ASP A 112 -2.40 -29.58 -11.93
CA ASP A 112 -0.96 -29.62 -11.64
C ASP A 112 -0.32 -28.24 -11.79
N LYS A 113 0.81 -28.06 -11.12
CA LYS A 113 1.56 -26.80 -11.05
C LYS A 113 1.89 -26.21 -12.43
N GLU A 114 2.28 -27.03 -13.38
CA GLU A 114 2.69 -26.55 -14.73
C GLU A 114 1.47 -26.08 -15.51
N THR A 115 0.33 -26.75 -15.34
CA THR A 115 -0.95 -26.33 -15.92
C THR A 115 -1.37 -24.97 -15.35
N ILE A 116 -1.35 -24.80 -14.03
CA ILE A 116 -1.69 -23.54 -13.38
C ILE A 116 -0.77 -22.41 -13.87
N LYS A 117 0.53 -22.65 -13.90
CA LYS A 117 1.53 -21.69 -14.36
C LYS A 117 1.29 -21.27 -15.82
N SER A 118 1.00 -22.23 -16.69
CA SER A 118 0.70 -21.97 -18.11
C SER A 118 -0.56 -21.13 -18.27
N LEU A 119 -1.64 -21.47 -17.56
CA LEU A 119 -2.90 -20.74 -17.60
C LEU A 119 -2.72 -19.32 -17.02
N SER A 120 -2.00 -19.18 -15.90
CA SER A 120 -1.74 -17.90 -15.27
C SER A 120 -1.00 -16.94 -16.20
N LYS A 121 -0.03 -17.44 -16.95
CA LYS A 121 0.68 -16.64 -17.97
C LYS A 121 -0.21 -16.32 -19.18
N GLN A 122 -0.96 -17.31 -19.66
CA GLN A 122 -1.84 -17.13 -20.82
C GLN A 122 -2.92 -16.08 -20.58
N TYR A 123 -3.47 -16.02 -19.38
CA TYR A 123 -4.55 -15.09 -19.01
C TYR A 123 -4.07 -13.83 -18.31
N GLY A 124 -2.74 -13.64 -18.16
CA GLY A 124 -2.16 -12.46 -17.54
C GLY A 124 -2.34 -12.38 -16.02
N LEU A 125 -2.72 -13.49 -15.36
CA LEU A 125 -2.90 -13.52 -13.91
C LEU A 125 -1.58 -13.30 -13.18
N GLU A 126 -0.48 -13.94 -13.65
CA GLU A 126 0.85 -13.77 -13.08
C GLU A 126 1.28 -12.28 -13.09
N SER A 127 1.18 -11.62 -14.26
CA SER A 127 1.57 -10.21 -14.39
C SER A 127 0.65 -9.28 -13.60
N GLY A 128 -0.65 -9.59 -13.53
CA GLY A 128 -1.59 -8.84 -12.73
C GLY A 128 -1.29 -8.94 -11.23
N ALA A 129 -1.00 -10.15 -10.74
CA ALA A 129 -0.64 -10.39 -9.34
C ALA A 129 0.67 -9.68 -8.95
N ILE A 130 1.71 -9.74 -9.82
CA ILE A 130 2.96 -9.02 -9.61
C ILE A 130 2.68 -7.51 -9.51
N GLY A 131 1.89 -6.95 -10.43
CA GLY A 131 1.56 -5.53 -10.40
C GLY A 131 0.78 -5.10 -9.14
N ILE A 132 -0.12 -5.94 -8.62
CA ILE A 132 -0.82 -5.67 -7.35
C ILE A 132 0.18 -5.65 -6.19
N GLN A 133 1.06 -6.64 -6.11
CA GLN A 133 2.06 -6.76 -5.05
C GLN A 133 3.04 -5.58 -5.05
N GLU A 134 3.59 -5.19 -6.21
CA GLU A 134 4.49 -4.05 -6.37
C GLU A 134 3.81 -2.71 -6.04
N ASN A 135 2.54 -2.54 -6.44
CA ASN A 135 1.77 -1.35 -6.07
C ASN A 135 1.53 -1.27 -4.55
N ALA A 136 1.22 -2.40 -3.91
CA ALA A 136 1.03 -2.45 -2.46
C ALA A 136 2.34 -2.13 -1.72
N GLU A 137 3.50 -2.66 -2.15
CA GLU A 137 4.81 -2.26 -1.61
C GLU A 137 5.04 -0.75 -1.74
N THR A 138 4.70 -0.18 -2.90
CA THR A 138 4.85 1.26 -3.14
C THR A 138 4.01 2.11 -2.17
N VAL A 139 2.79 1.66 -1.82
CA VAL A 139 1.94 2.35 -0.83
C VAL A 139 2.64 2.41 0.53
N PHE A 140 3.19 1.31 1.02
CA PHE A 140 3.88 1.27 2.30
C PHE A 140 5.19 2.07 2.29
N VAL A 141 5.98 1.96 1.21
CA VAL A 141 7.22 2.75 1.05
C VAL A 141 6.93 4.25 1.07
N ASN A 142 5.89 4.70 0.36
CA ASN A 142 5.48 6.12 0.35
C ASN A 142 4.97 6.61 1.72
N ALA A 143 4.46 5.71 2.55
CA ALA A 143 4.08 6.01 3.93
C ALA A 143 5.26 5.95 4.92
N GLY A 144 6.48 5.64 4.45
CA GLY A 144 7.70 5.59 5.26
C GLY A 144 8.09 4.19 5.76
N TYR A 145 7.37 3.13 5.37
CA TYR A 145 7.63 1.75 5.80
C TYR A 145 8.49 1.00 4.77
N THR A 146 9.78 1.34 4.68
CA THR A 146 10.70 0.83 3.65
C THR A 146 11.16 -0.61 3.84
N ASP A 147 11.09 -1.12 5.08
CA ASP A 147 11.58 -2.46 5.44
C ASP A 147 10.45 -3.50 5.52
N MET A 148 9.24 -3.11 5.12
CA MET A 148 8.06 -3.96 5.19
C MET A 148 7.96 -4.86 3.96
N ASN A 149 7.74 -6.15 4.19
CA ASN A 149 7.47 -7.09 3.11
C ASN A 149 5.96 -7.12 2.80
N VAL A 150 5.63 -7.19 1.52
CA VAL A 150 4.26 -7.44 1.05
C VAL A 150 4.21 -8.79 0.37
N VAL A 151 3.39 -9.70 0.89
CA VAL A 151 3.16 -11.03 0.35
C VAL A 151 1.75 -11.09 -0.22
N LEU A 152 1.63 -11.43 -1.50
CA LEU A 152 0.33 -11.64 -2.15
C LEU A 152 0.11 -13.12 -2.40
N MET A 153 -0.99 -13.67 -1.87
CA MET A 153 -1.44 -15.03 -2.09
C MET A 153 -2.67 -15.07 -2.99
N ILE A 154 -2.64 -15.90 -4.01
CA ILE A 154 -3.80 -16.14 -4.89
C ILE A 154 -4.31 -17.56 -4.64
N THR A 155 -5.62 -17.65 -4.36
CA THR A 155 -6.31 -18.90 -4.06
C THR A 155 -7.52 -19.10 -4.98
N GLY A 156 -8.03 -20.31 -5.05
CA GLY A 156 -9.33 -20.61 -5.65
C GLY A 156 -10.47 -20.58 -4.62
N ALA A 157 -11.64 -21.05 -5.02
CA ALA A 157 -12.84 -21.16 -4.20
C ALA A 157 -12.68 -22.14 -3.01
N ASP A 158 -11.65 -22.95 -3.01
CA ASP A 158 -11.26 -23.86 -1.92
C ASP A 158 -10.26 -23.23 -0.94
N TYR A 159 -9.89 -21.96 -1.16
CA TYR A 159 -8.94 -21.19 -0.35
C TYR A 159 -7.54 -21.83 -0.24
N VAL A 160 -7.19 -22.76 -1.15
CA VAL A 160 -5.85 -23.35 -1.21
C VAL A 160 -4.97 -22.45 -2.08
N PRO A 161 -3.85 -21.93 -1.56
CA PRO A 161 -2.94 -21.12 -2.34
C PRO A 161 -2.34 -21.90 -3.51
N PHE A 162 -2.44 -21.38 -4.71
CA PHE A 162 -1.77 -21.92 -5.89
C PHE A 162 -0.68 -21.03 -6.45
N MET A 163 -0.67 -19.75 -6.05
CA MET A 163 0.38 -18.81 -6.40
C MET A 163 0.63 -17.83 -5.24
N VAL A 164 1.91 -17.56 -4.98
CA VAL A 164 2.36 -16.54 -4.04
C VAL A 164 3.32 -15.61 -4.76
N VAL A 165 3.13 -14.30 -4.58
CA VAL A 165 4.01 -13.26 -5.14
C VAL A 165 4.68 -12.50 -4.00
N MET A 166 5.99 -12.36 -4.08
CA MET A 166 6.81 -11.60 -3.15
C MET A 166 7.98 -10.98 -3.92
N HIS A 167 8.27 -9.70 -3.69
CA HIS A 167 9.34 -8.96 -4.38
C HIS A 167 9.28 -9.10 -5.92
N GLY A 168 8.09 -9.02 -6.50
CA GLY A 168 7.89 -9.16 -7.95
C GLY A 168 8.10 -10.56 -8.51
N ILE A 169 8.25 -11.60 -7.66
CA ILE A 169 8.49 -12.98 -8.06
C ILE A 169 7.28 -13.85 -7.73
N ALA A 170 6.69 -14.48 -8.76
CA ALA A 170 5.60 -15.44 -8.60
C ALA A 170 6.13 -16.86 -8.39
N THR A 171 5.68 -17.50 -7.31
CA THR A 171 5.94 -18.91 -6.98
C THR A 171 4.64 -19.69 -7.04
N TYR A 172 4.66 -20.86 -7.68
CA TYR A 172 3.50 -21.74 -7.82
C TYR A 172 3.63 -23.00 -6.95
N TYR A 173 2.48 -23.53 -6.50
CA TYR A 173 2.37 -24.66 -5.60
C TYR A 173 1.61 -25.81 -6.25
#